data_133ab9abf20976a47604cae8d47fa969
#
_entry.id   133ab9abf20976a47604cae8d47fa969
#
_cell.length_a   1.000
_cell.length_b   1.000
_cell.length_c   1.000
_cell.angle_alpha   90.00
_cell.angle_beta   90.00
_cell.angle_gamma   90.00
#
_symmetry.space_group_name_H-M   'P 1'
#
loop_
_entity.id
_entity.type
_entity.pdbx_description
1 polymer ?
#
loop_
_entity_poly.entity_id
_entity_poly.type
_entity_poly.pdbx_seq_one_letter_code
_entity_poly.pdbx_strand_id
1 'polypeptide(L)'
;ELSAVTVGSITLARLWMRPIGGVLAGFIGDYFHVVKFLAVLMLLSGAALASLPLLPATTAVAILFPMVMLIGVLSYGVRGIFWATLDSCNVSASTRGLAVGMISLFAYTPDIYVPVVQSWCMERWSGQTGYQVYYALFGASSIVGFFAAHRLSALSRKPSQ
;
A
#
# COMPACT_ATOMS: atom_id res chain seq x y z
N GLU A 1 -26.96 9.71 2.04
CA GLU A 1 -25.74 10.50 2.31
C GLU A 1 -25.16 10.11 3.65
N LEU A 2 -23.86 9.82 3.72
CA LEU A 2 -23.17 9.58 4.98
C LEU A 2 -23.03 10.91 5.74
N SER A 3 -23.33 10.92 7.05
CA SER A 3 -23.10 12.11 7.86
C SER A 3 -21.61 12.44 7.95
N ALA A 4 -21.26 13.72 8.13
CA ALA A 4 -19.87 14.17 8.32
C ALA A 4 -19.20 13.46 9.51
N VAL A 5 -19.97 13.14 10.56
CA VAL A 5 -19.50 12.37 11.72
C VAL A 5 -19.11 10.96 11.33
N THR A 6 -19.91 10.28 10.51
CA THR A 6 -19.61 8.92 10.02
C THR A 6 -18.35 8.91 9.17
N VAL A 7 -18.18 9.86 8.26
CA VAL A 7 -16.98 9.99 7.43
C VAL A 7 -15.76 10.27 8.30
N GLY A 8 -15.86 11.15 9.27
CA GLY A 8 -14.79 11.44 10.24
C GLY A 8 -14.39 10.22 11.05
N SER A 9 -15.37 9.45 11.54
CA SER A 9 -15.13 8.22 12.30
C SER A 9 -14.42 7.15 11.47
N ILE A 10 -14.80 6.96 10.20
CA ILE A 10 -14.13 6.05 9.27
C ILE A 10 -12.69 6.48 9.03
N THR A 11 -12.46 7.78 8.86
CA THR A 11 -11.12 8.34 8.66
C THR A 11 -10.23 8.12 9.89
N LEU A 12 -10.74 8.36 11.09
CA LEU A 12 -10.04 8.09 12.35
C LEU A 12 -9.74 6.59 12.51
N ALA A 13 -10.73 5.72 12.28
CA ALA A 13 -10.53 4.28 12.34
C ALA A 13 -9.43 3.81 11.38
N ARG A 14 -9.36 4.39 10.17
CA ARG A 14 -8.29 4.10 9.21
C ARG A 14 -6.91 4.50 9.72
N LEU A 15 -6.77 5.58 10.49
CA LEU A 15 -5.49 5.98 11.08
C LEU A 15 -4.97 4.94 12.08
N TRP A 16 -5.87 4.29 12.84
CA TRP A 16 -5.51 3.19 13.74
C TRP A 16 -5.01 1.93 13.01
N MET A 17 -5.30 1.79 11.72
CA MET A 17 -4.72 0.72 10.91
C MET A 17 -3.21 0.87 10.70
N ARG A 18 -2.61 2.05 10.95
CA ARG A 18 -1.15 2.27 10.86
C ARG A 18 -0.36 1.36 11.81
N PRO A 19 -0.54 1.48 13.15
CA PRO A 19 0.17 0.60 14.07
C PRO A 19 -0.22 -0.86 13.89
N ILE A 20 -1.51 -1.14 13.65
CA ILE A 20 -1.99 -2.52 13.47
C ILE A 20 -1.34 -3.17 12.24
N GLY A 21 -1.39 -2.51 11.08
CA GLY A 21 -0.81 -3.03 9.84
C GLY A 21 0.71 -3.19 9.93
N GLY A 22 1.41 -2.22 10.53
CA GLY A 22 2.85 -2.28 10.72
C GLY A 22 3.28 -3.42 11.64
N VAL A 23 2.65 -3.58 12.81
CA VAL A 23 2.95 -4.64 13.77
C VAL A 23 2.63 -6.02 13.20
N LEU A 24 1.45 -6.20 12.60
CA LEU A 24 1.06 -7.47 11.98
C LEU A 24 2.01 -7.86 10.84
N ALA A 25 2.35 -6.91 9.98
CA ALA A 25 3.25 -7.19 8.86
C ALA A 25 4.67 -7.47 9.35
N GLY A 26 5.16 -6.79 10.38
CA GLY A 26 6.45 -7.08 11.01
C GLY A 26 6.46 -8.48 11.59
N PHE A 27 5.49 -8.81 12.43
CA PHE A 27 5.37 -10.12 13.07
C PHE A 27 5.28 -11.27 12.05
N ILE A 28 4.46 -11.12 11.00
CA ILE A 28 4.35 -12.13 9.94
C ILE A 28 5.63 -12.16 9.09
N GLY A 29 6.23 -11.00 8.82
CA GLY A 29 7.47 -10.87 8.07
C GLY A 29 8.66 -11.59 8.69
N ASP A 30 8.72 -11.67 10.02
CA ASP A 30 9.77 -12.39 10.75
C ASP A 30 9.71 -13.91 10.52
N TYR A 31 8.53 -14.46 10.24
CA TYR A 31 8.35 -15.90 9.92
C TYR A 31 8.56 -16.22 8.43
N PHE A 32 8.45 -15.23 7.56
CA PHE A 32 8.57 -15.40 6.12
C PHE A 32 9.77 -14.62 5.57
N HIS A 33 10.23 -14.97 4.36
CA HIS A 33 11.19 -14.12 3.66
C HIS A 33 10.59 -12.74 3.39
N VAL A 34 11.14 -11.71 4.02
CA VAL A 34 10.67 -10.31 4.00
C VAL A 34 10.30 -9.84 2.58
N VAL A 35 11.19 -10.07 1.60
CA VAL A 35 10.98 -9.61 0.22
C VAL A 35 9.84 -10.36 -0.47
N LYS A 36 9.67 -11.66 -0.21
CA LYS A 36 8.54 -12.42 -0.75
C LYS A 36 7.22 -11.99 -0.14
N PHE A 37 7.24 -11.77 1.17
CA PHE A 37 6.05 -11.30 1.88
C PHE A 37 5.65 -9.90 1.41
N LEU A 38 6.61 -9.01 1.15
CA LEU A 38 6.35 -7.71 0.53
C LEU A 38 5.65 -7.87 -0.84
N ALA A 39 6.12 -8.79 -1.69
CA ALA A 39 5.47 -9.06 -2.97
C ALA A 39 4.01 -9.53 -2.81
N VAL A 40 3.75 -10.43 -1.86
CA VAL A 40 2.38 -10.89 -1.56
C VAL A 40 1.50 -9.74 -1.06
N LEU A 41 2.01 -8.89 -0.16
CA LEU A 41 1.28 -7.72 0.32
C LEU A 41 0.96 -6.73 -0.82
N MET A 42 1.90 -6.51 -1.75
CA MET A 42 1.67 -5.67 -2.93
C MET A 42 0.56 -6.26 -3.82
N LEU A 43 0.57 -7.57 -4.06
CA LEU A 43 -0.45 -8.25 -4.85
C LEU A 43 -1.84 -8.14 -4.18
N LEU A 44 -1.92 -8.42 -2.87
CA LEU A 44 -3.17 -8.34 -2.11
C LEU A 44 -3.70 -6.91 -2.06
N SER A 45 -2.83 -5.91 -1.86
CA SER A 45 -3.22 -4.50 -1.89
C SER A 45 -3.74 -4.09 -3.27
N GLY A 46 -3.08 -4.52 -4.33
CA GLY A 46 -3.52 -4.27 -5.71
C GLY A 46 -4.87 -4.91 -6.01
N ALA A 47 -5.07 -6.16 -5.62
CA ALA A 47 -6.34 -6.86 -5.79
C ALA A 47 -7.48 -6.19 -5.00
N ALA A 48 -7.22 -5.79 -3.76
CA ALA A 48 -8.20 -5.09 -2.93
C ALA A 48 -8.57 -3.71 -3.51
N LEU A 49 -7.58 -2.96 -4.03
CA LEU A 49 -7.85 -1.69 -4.71
C LEU A 49 -8.61 -1.87 -6.02
N ALA A 50 -8.23 -2.88 -6.82
CA ALA A 50 -8.90 -3.19 -8.09
C ALA A 50 -10.33 -3.72 -7.92
N SER A 51 -10.68 -4.24 -6.75
CA SER A 51 -12.04 -4.69 -6.46
C SER A 51 -13.02 -3.53 -6.18
N LEU A 52 -12.55 -2.37 -5.71
CA LEU A 52 -13.41 -1.21 -5.41
C LEU A 52 -14.17 -0.67 -6.62
N PRO A 53 -13.56 -0.50 -7.82
CA PRO A 53 -14.27 -0.08 -9.02
C PRO A 53 -15.39 -1.01 -9.46
N LEU A 54 -15.33 -2.29 -9.08
CA LEU A 54 -16.31 -3.31 -9.45
C LEU A 54 -17.58 -3.26 -8.58
N LEU A 55 -17.53 -2.53 -7.47
CA LEU A 55 -18.66 -2.40 -6.57
C LEU A 55 -19.69 -1.39 -7.12
N PRO A 56 -21.00 -1.72 -7.08
CA PRO A 56 -22.04 -0.76 -7.46
C PRO A 56 -22.09 0.41 -6.47
N ALA A 57 -22.52 1.58 -6.95
CA ALA A 57 -22.65 2.80 -6.12
C ALA A 57 -23.61 2.61 -4.92
N THR A 58 -24.49 1.62 -4.99
CA THR A 58 -25.45 1.27 -3.95
C THR A 58 -24.91 0.32 -2.89
N THR A 59 -23.61 -0.02 -2.95
CA THR A 59 -22.99 -0.96 -2.00
C THR A 59 -23.17 -0.46 -0.57
N ALA A 60 -23.67 -1.32 0.30
CA ALA A 60 -23.92 -1.01 1.69
C ALA A 60 -22.61 -0.64 2.43
N VAL A 61 -22.67 0.35 3.31
CA VAL A 61 -21.55 0.79 4.14
C VAL A 61 -20.93 -0.37 4.94
N ALA A 62 -21.76 -1.34 5.32
CA ALA A 62 -21.33 -2.56 6.02
C ALA A 62 -20.32 -3.40 5.22
N ILE A 63 -20.32 -3.32 3.88
CA ILE A 63 -19.35 -3.98 3.01
C ILE A 63 -18.14 -3.07 2.75
N LEU A 64 -18.40 -1.79 2.51
CA LEU A 64 -17.34 -0.81 2.23
C LEU A 64 -16.41 -0.59 3.42
N PHE A 65 -16.94 -0.54 4.64
CA PHE A 65 -16.15 -0.30 5.84
C PHE A 65 -15.04 -1.34 6.04
N PRO A 66 -15.33 -2.66 6.10
CA PRO A 66 -14.28 -3.67 6.27
C PRO A 66 -13.29 -3.70 5.08
N MET A 67 -13.74 -3.42 3.85
CA MET A 67 -12.84 -3.32 2.70
C MET A 67 -11.85 -2.16 2.84
N VAL A 68 -12.30 -0.98 3.24
CA VAL A 68 -11.44 0.19 3.47
C VAL A 68 -10.45 -0.09 4.61
N MET A 69 -10.90 -0.76 5.67
CA MET A 69 -10.02 -1.17 6.78
C MET A 69 -8.97 -2.19 6.31
N LEU A 70 -9.36 -3.19 5.53
CA LEU A 70 -8.44 -4.18 4.96
C LEU A 70 -7.38 -3.51 4.07
N ILE A 71 -7.79 -2.62 3.17
CA ILE A 71 -6.87 -1.85 2.32
C ILE A 71 -5.92 -1.01 3.19
N GLY A 72 -6.42 -0.44 4.28
CA GLY A 72 -5.62 0.29 5.25
C GLY A 72 -4.54 -0.61 5.88
N VAL A 73 -4.92 -1.76 6.42
CA VAL A 73 -3.98 -2.73 7.03
C VAL A 73 -2.93 -3.18 6.02
N LEU A 74 -3.33 -3.56 4.80
CA LEU A 74 -2.41 -4.00 3.76
C LEU A 74 -1.43 -2.88 3.36
N SER A 75 -1.92 -1.67 3.13
CA SER A 75 -1.10 -0.52 2.73
C SER A 75 -0.09 -0.13 3.80
N TYR A 76 -0.50 -0.13 5.08
CA TYR A 76 0.40 0.15 6.20
C TYR A 76 1.31 -1.02 6.51
N GLY A 77 0.89 -2.25 6.23
CA GLY A 77 1.74 -3.44 6.27
C GLY A 77 2.89 -3.35 5.27
N VAL A 78 2.63 -2.93 4.05
CA VAL A 78 3.68 -2.64 3.05
C VAL A 78 4.66 -1.61 3.57
N ARG A 79 4.18 -0.49 4.16
CA ARG A 79 5.04 0.55 4.74
C ARG A 79 5.85 0.05 5.94
N GLY A 80 5.33 -0.86 6.74
CA GLY A 80 6.06 -1.44 7.87
C GLY A 80 7.20 -2.34 7.43
N ILE A 81 6.95 -3.18 6.43
CA ILE A 81 7.90 -4.25 6.07
C ILE A 81 8.96 -3.81 5.06
N PHE A 82 8.70 -2.78 4.24
CA PHE A 82 9.68 -2.42 3.21
C PHE A 82 11.02 -1.93 3.81
N TRP A 83 11.03 -1.40 5.03
CA TRP A 83 12.26 -1.05 5.73
C TRP A 83 13.13 -2.28 6.06
N ALA A 84 12.50 -3.40 6.39
CA ALA A 84 13.20 -4.65 6.65
C ALA A 84 13.87 -5.24 5.40
N THR A 85 13.49 -4.80 4.20
CA THR A 85 14.15 -5.23 2.95
C THR A 85 15.57 -4.70 2.81
N LEU A 86 15.92 -3.61 3.51
CA LEU A 86 17.29 -3.07 3.51
C LEU A 86 18.32 -4.08 4.05
N ASP A 87 17.96 -4.81 5.10
CA ASP A 87 18.83 -5.84 5.66
C ASP A 87 19.01 -7.01 4.68
N SER A 88 17.96 -7.32 3.90
CA SER A 88 18.01 -8.35 2.85
C SER A 88 18.86 -7.94 1.65
N CYS A 89 19.16 -6.65 1.48
CA CYS A 89 19.98 -6.12 0.38
C CYS A 89 21.46 -5.96 0.74
N ASN A 90 21.90 -6.43 1.92
CA ASN A 90 23.30 -6.32 2.39
C ASN A 90 23.90 -4.90 2.30
N VAL A 91 23.09 -3.88 2.62
CA VAL A 91 23.55 -2.49 2.61
C VAL A 91 24.57 -2.29 3.72
N SER A 92 25.77 -1.81 3.36
CA SER A 92 26.85 -1.58 4.33
C SER A 92 26.45 -0.59 5.43
N ALA A 93 26.96 -0.78 6.64
CA ALA A 93 26.67 0.10 7.78
C ALA A 93 27.02 1.56 7.49
N SER A 94 28.10 1.81 6.74
CA SER A 94 28.56 3.16 6.38
C SER A 94 27.64 3.90 5.41
N THR A 95 26.88 3.18 4.57
CA THR A 95 25.98 3.78 3.57
C THR A 95 24.50 3.63 3.94
N ARG A 96 24.20 2.94 5.04
CA ARG A 96 22.81 2.67 5.47
C ARG A 96 21.99 3.94 5.67
N GLY A 97 22.57 4.98 6.28
CA GLY A 97 21.89 6.26 6.47
C GLY A 97 21.50 6.94 5.16
N LEU A 98 22.40 6.93 4.18
CA LEU A 98 22.10 7.47 2.83
C LEU A 98 21.01 6.65 2.14
N ALA A 99 21.09 5.32 2.20
CA ALA A 99 20.07 4.44 1.63
C ALA A 99 18.68 4.69 2.25
N VAL A 100 18.60 4.79 3.58
CA VAL A 100 17.35 5.14 4.29
C VAL A 100 16.82 6.49 3.83
N GLY A 101 17.68 7.51 3.72
CA GLY A 101 17.28 8.85 3.26
C GLY A 101 16.70 8.83 1.83
N MET A 102 17.38 8.16 0.90
CA MET A 102 16.90 8.04 -0.49
C MET A 102 15.58 7.26 -0.57
N ILE A 103 15.49 6.13 0.12
CA ILE A 103 14.26 5.33 0.14
C ILE A 103 13.11 6.12 0.76
N SER A 104 13.37 6.87 1.84
CA SER A 104 12.36 7.74 2.47
C SER A 104 11.79 8.75 1.49
N LEU A 105 12.64 9.40 0.69
CA LEU A 105 12.21 10.36 -0.31
C LEU A 105 11.17 9.73 -1.26
N PHE A 106 11.48 8.56 -1.83
CA PHE A 106 10.57 7.86 -2.73
C PHE A 106 9.34 7.29 -2.02
N ALA A 107 9.50 6.79 -0.79
CA ALA A 107 8.41 6.17 -0.04
C ALA A 107 7.35 7.17 0.43
N TYR A 108 7.74 8.43 0.70
CA TYR A 108 6.81 9.48 1.14
C TYR A 108 6.32 10.37 0.00
N THR A 109 6.93 10.31 -1.19
CA THR A 109 6.45 11.02 -2.38
C THR A 109 4.96 10.73 -2.71
N PRO A 110 4.44 9.49 -2.55
CA PRO A 110 3.01 9.22 -2.73
C PRO A 110 2.07 10.07 -1.88
N ASP A 111 2.48 10.44 -0.67
CA ASP A 111 1.64 11.27 0.21
C ASP A 111 1.40 12.67 -0.39
N ILE A 112 2.24 13.11 -1.34
CA ILE A 112 2.11 14.37 -2.06
C ILE A 112 1.29 14.17 -3.36
N TYR A 113 1.69 13.21 -4.23
CA TYR A 113 1.04 13.11 -5.54
C TYR A 113 -0.30 12.37 -5.54
N VAL A 114 -0.54 11.47 -4.57
CA VAL A 114 -1.81 10.72 -4.50
C VAL A 114 -3.03 11.63 -4.39
N PRO A 115 -3.07 12.66 -3.50
CA PRO A 115 -4.17 13.62 -3.47
C PRO A 115 -4.31 14.41 -4.77
N VAL A 116 -3.20 14.78 -5.41
CA VAL A 116 -3.21 15.51 -6.69
C VAL A 116 -3.81 14.65 -7.81
N VAL A 117 -3.39 13.38 -7.91
CA VAL A 117 -3.95 12.43 -8.88
C VAL A 117 -5.44 12.20 -8.61
N GLN A 118 -5.83 12.11 -7.33
CA GLN A 118 -7.24 11.97 -6.95
C GLN A 118 -8.05 13.17 -7.44
N SER A 119 -7.64 14.39 -7.13
CA SER A 119 -8.33 15.61 -7.58
C SER A 119 -8.43 15.65 -9.10
N TRP A 120 -7.33 15.38 -9.79
CA TRP A 120 -7.30 15.35 -11.26
C TRP A 120 -8.28 14.31 -11.83
N CYS A 121 -8.36 13.11 -11.26
CA CYS A 121 -9.34 12.10 -11.68
C CYS A 121 -10.79 12.58 -11.46
N MET A 122 -11.06 13.25 -10.32
CA MET A 122 -12.41 13.75 -10.02
C MET A 122 -12.81 14.91 -10.92
N GLU A 123 -11.89 15.78 -11.29
CA GLU A 123 -12.14 16.89 -12.23
C GLU A 123 -12.36 16.40 -13.65
N ARG A 124 -11.59 15.38 -14.10
CA ARG A 124 -11.63 14.89 -15.47
C ARG A 124 -12.82 13.97 -15.74
N TRP A 125 -13.20 13.13 -14.78
CA TRP A 125 -14.31 12.19 -14.87
C TRP A 125 -15.30 12.45 -13.72
N SER A 126 -16.49 12.91 -14.05
CA SER A 126 -17.51 13.23 -13.06
C SER A 126 -18.07 11.97 -12.36
N GLY A 127 -18.42 12.12 -11.08
CA GLY A 127 -19.11 11.11 -10.30
C GLY A 127 -18.30 9.84 -10.02
N GLN A 128 -18.94 8.68 -10.15
CA GLN A 128 -18.34 7.39 -9.81
C GLN A 128 -17.15 7.01 -10.70
N THR A 129 -17.15 7.43 -11.96
CA THR A 129 -16.11 7.08 -12.93
C THR A 129 -14.73 7.61 -12.49
N GLY A 130 -14.67 8.81 -11.91
CA GLY A 130 -13.42 9.36 -11.39
C GLY A 130 -12.78 8.48 -10.31
N TYR A 131 -13.59 7.95 -9.39
CA TYR A 131 -13.12 7.01 -8.38
C TYR A 131 -12.67 5.68 -8.98
N GLN A 132 -13.42 5.17 -9.98
CA GLN A 132 -13.06 3.92 -10.66
C GLN A 132 -11.70 4.03 -11.35
N VAL A 133 -11.47 5.11 -12.10
CA VAL A 133 -10.18 5.38 -12.76
C VAL A 133 -9.06 5.51 -11.73
N TYR A 134 -9.30 6.28 -10.67
CA TYR A 134 -8.33 6.45 -9.58
C TYR A 134 -7.90 5.11 -8.96
N TYR A 135 -8.86 4.28 -8.54
CA TYR A 135 -8.54 2.98 -7.91
C TYR A 135 -7.93 1.98 -8.91
N ALA A 136 -8.36 1.99 -10.17
CA ALA A 136 -7.77 1.17 -11.22
C ALA A 136 -6.29 1.53 -11.46
N LEU A 137 -5.97 2.82 -11.47
CA LEU A 137 -4.60 3.31 -11.65
C LEU A 137 -3.67 2.89 -10.51
N PHE A 138 -4.15 3.00 -9.25
CA PHE A 138 -3.38 2.54 -8.09
C PHE A 138 -3.32 1.01 -7.97
N GLY A 139 -4.37 0.31 -8.36
CA GLY A 139 -4.36 -1.15 -8.48
C GLY A 139 -3.30 -1.62 -9.50
N ALA A 140 -3.26 -0.99 -10.67
CA ALA A 140 -2.24 -1.28 -11.70
C ALA A 140 -0.81 -0.97 -11.21
N SER A 141 -0.60 0.15 -10.50
CA SER A 141 0.71 0.48 -9.93
C SER A 141 1.18 -0.55 -8.90
N SER A 142 0.27 -1.15 -8.14
CA SER A 142 0.57 -2.23 -7.19
C SER A 142 1.04 -3.51 -7.89
N ILE A 143 0.55 -3.80 -9.10
CA ILE A 143 1.03 -4.92 -9.93
C ILE A 143 2.49 -4.68 -10.35
N VAL A 144 2.84 -3.46 -10.73
CA VAL A 144 4.24 -3.08 -11.02
C VAL A 144 5.11 -3.27 -9.78
N GLY A 145 4.62 -2.84 -8.61
CA GLY A 145 5.29 -3.06 -7.32
C GLY A 145 5.50 -4.54 -7.00
N PHE A 146 4.50 -5.38 -7.28
CA PHE A 146 4.63 -6.84 -7.13
C PHE A 146 5.76 -7.41 -7.99
N PHE A 147 5.81 -7.07 -9.27
CA PHE A 147 6.88 -7.56 -10.17
C PHE A 147 8.27 -7.08 -9.72
N ALA A 148 8.38 -5.82 -9.28
CA ALA A 148 9.62 -5.28 -8.74
C ALA A 148 10.08 -6.05 -7.47
N ALA A 149 9.17 -6.29 -6.51
CA ALA A 149 9.46 -7.05 -5.30
C ALA A 149 9.78 -8.52 -5.62
N HIS A 150 9.09 -9.13 -6.58
CA HIS A 150 9.38 -10.49 -7.02
C HIS A 150 10.78 -10.60 -7.65
N ARG A 151 11.17 -9.67 -8.49
CA ARG A 151 12.54 -9.58 -9.06
C ARG A 151 13.58 -9.38 -7.96
N LEU A 152 13.34 -8.51 -6.99
CA LEU A 152 14.22 -8.31 -5.85
C LEU A 152 14.40 -9.60 -5.04
N SER A 153 13.31 -10.35 -4.81
CA SER A 153 13.37 -11.66 -4.14
C SER A 153 14.25 -12.68 -4.87
N ALA A 154 14.27 -12.65 -6.20
CA ALA A 154 15.14 -13.53 -7.00
C ALA A 154 16.62 -13.13 -6.90
N LEU A 155 16.91 -11.83 -6.82
CA LEU A 155 18.28 -11.30 -6.72
C LEU A 155 18.87 -11.49 -5.31
N SER A 156 18.07 -11.31 -4.26
CA SER A 156 18.51 -11.45 -2.86
C SER A 156 18.85 -12.91 -2.48
N ARG A 157 18.49 -13.88 -3.31
CA ARG A 157 18.80 -15.30 -3.09
C ARG A 157 20.17 -15.77 -3.60
N LYS A 158 20.88 -14.96 -4.37
CA LYS A 158 22.24 -15.32 -4.81
C LYS A 158 23.16 -15.11 -3.62
N PRO A 159 23.80 -16.19 -3.08
CA PRO A 159 24.87 -16.03 -2.11
C PRO A 159 25.98 -15.21 -2.79
N SER A 160 26.49 -14.19 -2.09
CA SER A 160 27.73 -13.54 -2.47
C SER A 160 28.82 -14.60 -2.42
N GLN A 161 29.33 -15.02 -3.59
CA GLN A 161 30.56 -15.81 -3.72
C GLN A 161 31.74 -14.94 -3.33
#